data_6dc507b2a8cbdfeacaab4bc64a7b69f0
#
_entry.id   6dc507b2a8cbdfeacaab4bc64a7b69f0
#
_cell.length_a   1.000
_cell.length_b   1.000
_cell.length_c   1.000
_cell.angle_alpha   90.00
_cell.angle_beta   90.00
_cell.angle_gamma   90.00
#
_symmetry.space_group_name_H-M   'P 1'
#
loop_
_entity.id
_entity.type
_entity.pdbx_description
1 polymer ?
#
loop_
_entity_poly.entity_id
_entity_poly.type
_entity_poly.pdbx_seq_one_letter_code
_entity_poly.pdbx_strand_id
1 'polypeptide(L)'
;NLECTDTFKIGDIWYVTYSAQDDTLWYASSSEPYGPYGQPQRLEGKLFYAAKHVEDGENSYMVGWARRSESASSTQDVAAWAGNVVVQKIMQKENGELYLAPVDAVQEQFTTRRALLLDAAHLVAQAGSRYSYTDVFTCYESFVITGEFTFEGQGSFGLAFDFNGKSDKYKLIS
;
A
#
# COMPACT_ATOMS: atom_id res chain seq x y z
N ASN A 1 14.72 -8.25 -13.60
CA ASN A 1 13.68 -8.78 -14.48
C ASN A 1 12.36 -8.12 -14.14
N LEU A 2 11.54 -7.89 -15.17
CA LEU A 2 10.16 -7.42 -15.04
C LEU A 2 9.27 -8.65 -15.23
N GLU A 3 8.26 -8.80 -14.37
CA GLU A 3 7.40 -9.97 -14.37
C GLU A 3 5.92 -9.54 -14.36
N CYS A 4 5.08 -10.44 -14.86
CA CYS A 4 3.63 -10.27 -14.82
C CYS A 4 3.14 -8.96 -15.45
N THR A 5 3.77 -8.54 -16.55
CA THR A 5 3.38 -7.30 -17.24
C THR A 5 1.93 -7.33 -17.69
N ASP A 6 1.26 -6.20 -17.60
CA ASP A 6 -0.10 -5.99 -18.07
C ASP A 6 -0.24 -4.60 -18.68
N THR A 7 -1.13 -4.46 -19.67
CA THR A 7 -1.35 -3.20 -20.36
C THR A 7 -2.84 -2.92 -20.45
N PHE A 8 -3.26 -1.74 -20.01
CA PHE A 8 -4.66 -1.33 -19.98
C PHE A 8 -4.79 0.19 -20.20
N LYS A 9 -6.02 0.65 -20.35
CA LYS A 9 -6.33 2.06 -20.58
C LYS A 9 -7.32 2.56 -19.52
N ILE A 10 -7.04 3.72 -18.94
CA ILE A 10 -8.01 4.45 -18.10
C ILE A 10 -8.14 5.87 -18.67
N GLY A 11 -9.36 6.27 -19.00
CA GLY A 11 -9.58 7.51 -19.73
C GLY A 11 -8.85 7.51 -21.06
N ASP A 12 -8.01 8.50 -21.29
CA ASP A 12 -7.21 8.62 -22.53
C ASP A 12 -5.76 8.16 -22.37
N ILE A 13 -5.39 7.61 -21.21
CA ILE A 13 -4.02 7.24 -20.88
C ILE A 13 -3.86 5.72 -20.88
N TRP A 14 -2.84 5.23 -21.57
CA TRP A 14 -2.40 3.85 -21.53
C TRP A 14 -1.40 3.64 -20.40
N TYR A 15 -1.52 2.52 -19.71
CA TYR A 15 -0.65 2.12 -18.63
C TYR A 15 -0.07 0.74 -18.91
N VAL A 16 1.18 0.57 -18.56
CA VAL A 16 1.80 -0.74 -18.43
C VAL A 16 2.18 -0.92 -16.95
N THR A 17 1.77 -2.03 -16.36
CA THR A 17 2.15 -2.42 -15.00
C THR A 17 3.06 -3.64 -15.04
N TYR A 18 3.88 -3.80 -14.03
CA TYR A 18 4.75 -4.96 -13.87
C TYR A 18 5.21 -5.10 -12.42
N SER A 19 5.48 -6.35 -12.03
CA SER A 19 6.13 -6.65 -10.77
C SER A 19 7.65 -6.68 -10.95
N ALA A 20 8.36 -6.08 -10.03
CA ALA A 20 9.82 -6.15 -9.97
C ALA A 20 10.27 -7.25 -8.99
N GLN A 21 11.50 -7.75 -9.15
CA GLN A 21 12.01 -8.85 -8.32
C GLN A 21 12.28 -8.48 -6.85
N ASP A 22 12.17 -7.21 -6.52
CA ASP A 22 12.19 -6.71 -5.14
C ASP A 22 10.81 -6.70 -4.47
N ASP A 23 9.82 -7.39 -5.09
CA ASP A 23 8.44 -7.53 -4.65
C ASP A 23 7.61 -6.23 -4.72
N THR A 24 8.00 -5.27 -5.52
CA THR A 24 7.27 -4.02 -5.73
C THR A 24 6.47 -4.04 -7.02
N LEU A 25 5.36 -3.30 -7.05
CA LEU A 25 4.53 -3.10 -8.22
C LEU A 25 4.78 -1.70 -8.80
N TRP A 26 5.02 -1.65 -10.10
CA TRP A 26 5.33 -0.43 -10.84
C TRP A 26 4.38 -0.22 -12.01
N TYR A 27 4.29 1.01 -12.47
CA TYR A 27 3.60 1.36 -13.71
C TYR A 27 4.37 2.44 -14.48
N ALA A 28 4.11 2.52 -15.77
CA ALA A 28 4.45 3.65 -16.61
C ALA A 28 3.26 3.98 -17.51
N SER A 29 3.16 5.23 -17.95
CA SER A 29 2.04 5.73 -18.75
C SER A 29 2.48 6.22 -20.12
N SER A 30 1.54 6.19 -21.08
CA SER A 30 1.71 6.67 -22.45
C SER A 30 0.37 7.17 -23.02
N SER A 31 0.42 8.06 -24.00
CA SER A 31 -0.75 8.41 -24.82
C SER A 31 -1.09 7.33 -25.87
N GLU A 32 -0.16 6.41 -26.15
CA GLU A 32 -0.27 5.39 -27.16
C GLU A 32 -0.10 3.97 -26.60
N PRO A 33 -0.82 2.97 -27.15
CA PRO A 33 -0.80 1.60 -26.60
C PRO A 33 0.57 0.93 -26.65
N TYR A 34 1.38 1.28 -27.60
CA TYR A 34 2.73 0.71 -27.79
C TYR A 34 3.85 1.64 -27.30
N GLY A 35 3.49 2.71 -26.61
CA GLY A 35 4.44 3.70 -26.10
C GLY A 35 4.86 4.75 -27.14
N PRO A 36 5.91 5.53 -26.89
CA PRO A 36 6.84 5.33 -25.78
C PRO A 36 6.19 5.57 -24.40
N TYR A 37 6.51 4.71 -23.45
CA TYR A 37 6.11 4.89 -22.05
C TYR A 37 7.07 5.80 -21.31
N GLY A 38 6.51 6.60 -20.42
CA GLY A 38 7.25 7.53 -19.56
C GLY A 38 8.12 6.83 -18.51
N GLN A 39 8.65 7.61 -17.59
CA GLN A 39 9.43 7.06 -16.48
C GLN A 39 8.55 6.22 -15.56
N PRO A 40 9.02 5.04 -15.16
CA PRO A 40 8.28 4.20 -14.24
C PRO A 40 8.06 4.87 -12.88
N GLN A 41 6.87 4.67 -12.35
CA GLN A 41 6.47 5.11 -11.02
C GLN A 41 6.06 3.89 -10.20
N ARG A 42 6.32 3.94 -8.90
CA ARG A 42 5.93 2.88 -7.99
C ARG A 42 4.44 2.98 -7.69
N LEU A 43 3.70 1.90 -7.91
CA LEU A 43 2.27 1.84 -7.65
C LEU A 43 1.98 1.27 -6.26
N GLU A 44 2.73 0.25 -5.84
CA GLU A 44 2.55 -0.38 -4.54
C GLU A 44 3.91 -0.80 -3.95
N GLY A 45 3.92 -0.93 -2.63
CA GLY A 45 5.07 -1.39 -1.87
C GLY A 45 5.36 -2.88 -2.03
N LYS A 46 6.16 -3.41 -1.11
CA LYS A 46 6.46 -4.83 -1.08
C LYS A 46 5.23 -5.66 -0.72
N LEU A 47 5.26 -6.90 -1.18
CA LEU A 47 4.34 -7.99 -0.86
C LEU A 47 3.04 -8.04 -1.67
N PHE A 48 2.70 -7.06 -2.47
CA PHE A 48 1.61 -7.17 -3.45
C PHE A 48 2.20 -7.52 -4.82
N TYR A 49 2.04 -8.76 -5.23
CA TYR A 49 2.80 -9.32 -6.35
C TYR A 49 1.93 -9.93 -7.45
N ALA A 50 2.48 -10.01 -8.66
CA ALA A 50 1.89 -10.60 -9.86
C ALA A 50 0.50 -10.03 -10.19
N ALA A 51 0.30 -8.75 -9.90
CA ALA A 51 -0.98 -8.12 -10.07
C ALA A 51 -1.36 -7.92 -11.54
N LYS A 52 -2.64 -8.13 -11.83
CA LYS A 52 -3.26 -7.95 -13.14
C LYS A 52 -4.44 -7.00 -13.04
N HIS A 53 -4.62 -6.21 -14.07
CA HIS A 53 -5.75 -5.32 -14.22
C HIS A 53 -7.02 -6.09 -14.57
N VAL A 54 -8.14 -5.63 -14.04
CA VAL A 54 -9.50 -6.10 -14.37
C VAL A 54 -10.49 -4.95 -14.21
N GLU A 55 -11.55 -4.97 -15.00
CA GLU A 55 -12.64 -3.97 -14.98
C GLU A 55 -13.97 -4.64 -14.71
N ASP A 56 -14.86 -3.93 -14.01
CA ASP A 56 -16.28 -4.34 -13.85
C ASP A 56 -17.25 -3.51 -14.70
N GLY A 57 -16.72 -2.64 -15.57
CA GLY A 57 -17.46 -1.71 -16.43
C GLY A 57 -17.55 -0.29 -15.87
N GLU A 58 -17.37 -0.09 -14.59
CA GLU A 58 -17.37 1.22 -13.93
C GLU A 58 -16.01 1.54 -13.26
N ASN A 59 -15.39 0.53 -12.72
CA ASN A 59 -14.17 0.67 -11.95
C ASN A 59 -13.07 -0.25 -12.48
N SER A 60 -11.86 0.18 -12.25
CA SER A 60 -10.64 -0.58 -12.54
C SER A 60 -10.01 -1.10 -11.26
N TYR A 61 -9.49 -2.31 -11.30
CA TYR A 61 -8.90 -2.98 -10.14
C TYR A 61 -7.56 -3.62 -10.50
N MET A 62 -6.71 -3.75 -9.50
CA MET A 62 -5.55 -4.66 -9.53
C MET A 62 -5.86 -5.88 -8.68
N VAL A 63 -5.75 -7.05 -9.27
CA VAL A 63 -5.90 -8.35 -8.60
C VAL A 63 -4.54 -9.01 -8.55
N GLY A 64 -4.02 -9.18 -7.38
CA GLY A 64 -2.72 -9.77 -7.13
C GLY A 64 -2.76 -10.66 -5.88
N TRP A 65 -1.61 -11.01 -5.37
CA TRP A 65 -1.50 -11.79 -4.16
C TRP A 65 -0.59 -11.11 -3.14
N ALA A 66 -1.04 -11.12 -1.88
CA ALA A 66 -0.19 -10.71 -0.77
C ALA A 66 0.66 -11.89 -0.34
N ARG A 67 1.99 -11.78 -0.51
CA ARG A 67 2.95 -12.82 -0.09
C ARG A 67 2.93 -12.97 1.42
N ARG A 68 3.12 -14.18 1.90
CA ARG A 68 3.20 -14.48 3.33
C ARG A 68 4.65 -14.55 3.79
N SER A 69 4.91 -14.10 5.01
CA SER A 69 6.17 -14.40 5.67
C SER A 69 6.22 -15.89 6.04
N GLU A 70 7.35 -16.55 5.80
CA GLU A 70 7.53 -17.96 6.17
C GLU A 70 7.60 -18.17 7.69
N SER A 71 7.91 -17.14 8.45
CA SER A 71 7.99 -17.23 9.90
C SER A 71 7.62 -15.93 10.57
N ALA A 72 6.71 -16.01 11.54
CA ALA A 72 6.38 -14.87 12.41
C ALA A 72 7.56 -14.39 13.28
N SER A 73 8.66 -15.12 13.31
CA SER A 73 9.86 -14.83 14.11
C SER A 73 11.08 -14.46 13.27
N SER A 74 11.01 -14.49 11.95
CA SER A 74 12.19 -14.17 11.14
C SER A 74 12.36 -12.66 11.03
N THR A 75 13.51 -12.18 11.41
CA THR A 75 13.98 -10.82 11.15
C THR A 75 14.45 -10.64 9.69
N GLN A 76 14.36 -11.68 8.88
CA GLN A 76 14.66 -11.66 7.47
C GLN A 76 13.34 -11.60 6.69
N ASP A 77 13.28 -10.69 5.73
CA ASP A 77 12.17 -10.52 4.78
C ASP A 77 12.10 -11.71 3.78
N VAL A 78 12.02 -12.93 4.28
CA VAL A 78 11.81 -14.08 3.42
C VAL A 78 10.32 -14.24 3.20
N ALA A 79 9.85 -13.72 2.08
CA ALA A 79 8.47 -13.91 1.67
C ALA A 79 8.33 -15.28 1.00
N ALA A 80 7.42 -16.09 1.50
CA ALA A 80 7.07 -17.35 0.86
C ALA A 80 6.39 -17.10 -0.50
N TRP A 81 6.61 -17.98 -1.43
CA TRP A 81 5.79 -18.08 -2.63
C TRP A 81 4.36 -18.49 -2.23
N ALA A 82 3.38 -17.87 -2.81
CA ALA A 82 1.97 -17.97 -2.47
C ALA A 82 1.50 -17.03 -1.36
N GLY A 83 0.22 -16.76 -1.33
CA GLY A 83 -0.41 -15.87 -0.39
C GLY A 83 -1.91 -15.79 -0.60
N ASN A 84 -2.53 -14.79 -0.02
CA ASN A 84 -3.94 -14.52 -0.22
C ASN A 84 -4.13 -13.65 -1.46
N VAL A 85 -5.20 -13.90 -2.21
CA VAL A 85 -5.65 -13.00 -3.26
C VAL A 85 -6.07 -11.69 -2.62
N VAL A 86 -5.57 -10.60 -3.17
CA VAL A 86 -5.90 -9.23 -2.77
C VAL A 86 -6.40 -8.48 -3.98
N VAL A 87 -7.47 -7.75 -3.81
CA VAL A 87 -8.04 -6.85 -4.82
C VAL A 87 -7.92 -5.42 -4.30
N GLN A 88 -7.40 -4.54 -5.12
CA GLN A 88 -7.33 -3.11 -4.82
C GLN A 88 -7.95 -2.32 -5.97
N LYS A 89 -8.67 -1.26 -5.66
CA LYS A 89 -9.26 -0.36 -6.65
C LYS A 89 -8.17 0.56 -7.19
N ILE A 90 -8.11 0.70 -8.51
CA ILE A 90 -7.22 1.67 -9.15
C ILE A 90 -7.92 3.03 -9.18
N MET A 91 -7.24 4.03 -8.71
CA MET A 91 -7.65 5.42 -8.76
C MET A 91 -6.68 6.20 -9.64
N GLN A 92 -7.23 7.09 -10.48
CA GLN A 92 -6.45 7.98 -11.34
C GLN A 92 -6.61 9.42 -10.85
N LYS A 93 -5.51 10.11 -10.65
CA LYS A 93 -5.50 11.55 -10.38
C LYS A 93 -5.70 12.34 -11.69
N GLU A 94 -6.03 13.61 -11.57
CA GLU A 94 -6.19 14.51 -12.73
C GLU A 94 -4.94 14.60 -13.62
N ASN A 95 -3.76 14.45 -13.04
CA ASN A 95 -2.48 14.44 -13.77
C ASN A 95 -2.14 13.08 -14.40
N GLY A 96 -3.02 12.09 -14.28
CA GLY A 96 -2.82 10.73 -14.80
C GLY A 96 -2.02 9.81 -13.89
N GLU A 97 -1.58 10.24 -12.71
CA GLU A 97 -0.94 9.35 -11.74
C GLU A 97 -1.94 8.34 -11.18
N LEU A 98 -1.48 7.10 -11.02
CA LEU A 98 -2.26 6.03 -10.40
C LEU A 98 -1.91 5.88 -8.92
N TYR A 99 -2.91 5.50 -8.14
CA TYR A 99 -2.75 4.99 -6.79
C TYR A 99 -3.78 3.89 -6.51
N LEU A 100 -3.52 3.08 -5.50
CA LEU A 100 -4.42 2.00 -5.10
C LEU A 100 -5.22 2.39 -3.86
N ALA A 101 -6.46 1.94 -3.82
CA ALA A 101 -7.39 2.17 -2.71
C ALA A 101 -8.07 0.85 -2.34
N PRO A 102 -8.55 0.70 -1.09
CA PRO A 102 -9.38 -0.42 -0.73
C PRO A 102 -10.66 -0.48 -1.57
N VAL A 103 -11.11 -1.69 -1.87
CA VAL A 103 -12.38 -1.92 -2.59
C VAL A 103 -13.56 -1.48 -1.73
N ASP A 104 -14.49 -0.73 -2.31
CA ASP A 104 -15.65 -0.17 -1.61
C ASP A 104 -16.46 -1.25 -0.86
N ALA A 105 -16.75 -2.37 -1.52
CA ALA A 105 -17.47 -3.50 -0.92
C ALA A 105 -16.77 -4.09 0.33
N VAL A 106 -15.44 -3.98 0.43
CA VAL A 106 -14.69 -4.37 1.64
C VAL A 106 -14.86 -3.31 2.72
N GLN A 107 -14.74 -2.03 2.37
CA GLN A 107 -14.88 -0.94 3.34
C GLN A 107 -16.29 -0.89 3.96
N GLU A 108 -17.33 -1.18 3.18
CA GLU A 108 -18.72 -1.22 3.61
C GLU A 108 -19.03 -2.29 4.68
N GLN A 109 -18.16 -3.30 4.82
CA GLN A 109 -18.30 -4.29 5.90
C GLN A 109 -17.95 -3.72 7.28
N PHE A 110 -17.23 -2.60 7.32
CA PHE A 110 -16.83 -1.95 8.57
C PHE A 110 -17.85 -0.87 8.94
N THR A 111 -18.91 -1.26 9.64
CA THR A 111 -20.07 -0.40 9.93
C THR A 111 -19.91 0.45 11.19
N THR A 112 -19.03 0.06 12.09
CA THR A 112 -18.76 0.81 13.34
C THR A 112 -17.62 1.78 13.14
N ARG A 113 -17.89 3.07 13.28
CA ARG A 113 -16.86 4.12 13.19
C ARG A 113 -16.47 4.63 14.56
N ARG A 114 -15.16 4.81 14.73
CA ARG A 114 -14.57 5.48 15.90
C ARG A 114 -13.62 6.57 15.41
N ALA A 115 -13.83 7.81 15.91
CA ALA A 115 -12.84 8.85 15.67
C ALA A 115 -11.61 8.60 16.55
N LEU A 116 -10.43 8.61 15.95
CA LEU A 116 -9.16 8.62 16.66
C LEU A 116 -8.73 10.09 16.78
N LEU A 117 -8.87 10.65 17.99
CA LEU A 117 -8.36 11.99 18.27
C LEU A 117 -6.93 11.85 18.74
N LEU A 118 -5.99 12.20 17.86
CA LEU A 118 -4.58 12.24 18.19
C LEU A 118 -4.25 13.66 18.68
N ASP A 119 -3.74 13.75 19.90
CA ASP A 119 -3.12 14.97 20.35
C ASP A 119 -1.78 15.15 19.64
N ALA A 120 -1.68 16.18 18.81
CA ALA A 120 -0.48 16.46 18.04
C ALA A 120 0.79 16.57 18.90
N ALA A 121 0.66 16.97 20.16
CA ALA A 121 1.79 17.04 21.09
C ALA A 121 2.41 15.66 21.39
N HIS A 122 1.66 14.59 21.28
CA HIS A 122 2.15 13.22 21.49
C HIS A 122 2.94 12.65 20.29
N LEU A 123 2.88 13.31 19.14
CA LEU A 123 3.55 12.88 17.91
C LEU A 123 4.88 13.57 17.66
N VAL A 124 5.36 14.38 18.60
CA VAL A 124 6.65 15.06 18.48
C VAL A 124 7.78 14.11 18.81
N ALA A 125 8.61 13.81 17.81
CA ALA A 125 9.83 13.06 18.03
C ALA A 125 10.83 13.85 18.89
N GLN A 126 11.33 13.24 19.95
CA GLN A 126 12.36 13.85 20.78
C GLN A 126 13.71 13.82 20.06
N ALA A 127 14.43 14.94 20.09
CA ALA A 127 15.77 15.02 19.54
C ALA A 127 16.69 13.97 20.21
N GLY A 128 17.42 13.21 19.37
CA GLY A 128 18.34 12.17 19.81
C GLY A 128 17.76 10.76 19.96
N SER A 129 16.44 10.58 19.88
CA SER A 129 15.83 9.25 19.78
C SER A 129 15.81 8.77 18.33
N ARG A 130 15.95 7.46 18.13
CA ARG A 130 15.83 6.87 16.77
C ARG A 130 14.40 6.95 16.25
N TYR A 131 13.43 6.88 17.15
CA TYR A 131 12.00 7.01 16.87
C TYR A 131 11.25 7.43 18.14
N SER A 132 10.09 8.02 17.95
CA SER A 132 9.10 8.25 19.00
C SER A 132 7.79 7.60 18.58
N TYR A 133 7.02 7.11 19.53
CA TYR A 133 5.71 6.54 19.27
C TYR A 133 4.70 6.94 20.36
N THR A 134 3.45 6.81 20.02
CA THR A 134 2.34 6.90 20.98
C THR A 134 1.31 5.85 20.65
N ASP A 135 0.70 5.29 21.69
CA ASP A 135 -0.40 4.34 21.53
C ASP A 135 -1.65 5.09 21.08
N VAL A 136 -2.25 4.61 19.99
CA VAL A 136 -3.41 5.27 19.37
C VAL A 136 -4.70 4.57 19.78
N PHE A 137 -4.74 3.25 19.69
CA PHE A 137 -5.89 2.44 20.10
C PHE A 137 -5.49 0.97 20.25
N THR A 138 -6.36 0.22 20.92
CA THR A 138 -6.27 -1.24 21.00
C THR A 138 -7.51 -1.84 20.34
N CYS A 139 -7.30 -2.75 19.41
CA CYS A 139 -8.36 -3.50 18.75
C CYS A 139 -7.92 -4.95 18.57
N TYR A 140 -8.83 -5.88 18.86
CA TYR A 140 -8.63 -7.33 18.71
C TYR A 140 -9.41 -7.91 17.53
N GLU A 141 -10.13 -7.07 16.80
CA GLU A 141 -10.96 -7.42 15.65
C GLU A 141 -10.35 -6.88 14.36
N SER A 142 -10.92 -7.26 13.23
CA SER A 142 -10.57 -6.66 11.96
C SER A 142 -11.01 -5.19 11.91
N PHE A 143 -10.18 -4.33 11.38
CA PHE A 143 -10.46 -2.91 11.29
C PHE A 143 -9.91 -2.29 9.99
N VAL A 144 -10.44 -1.14 9.65
CA VAL A 144 -9.92 -0.23 8.62
C VAL A 144 -9.59 1.09 9.28
N ILE A 145 -8.44 1.62 9.00
CA ILE A 145 -8.05 2.98 9.39
C ILE A 145 -8.06 3.85 8.15
N THR A 146 -8.77 4.97 8.23
CA THR A 146 -8.73 6.03 7.23
C THR A 146 -8.29 7.33 7.89
N GLY A 147 -7.40 8.07 7.24
CA GLY A 147 -6.93 9.32 7.77
C GLY A 147 -6.09 10.09 6.77
N GLU A 148 -5.88 11.35 7.07
CA GLU A 148 -4.95 12.21 6.35
C GLU A 148 -3.76 12.52 7.26
N PHE A 149 -2.57 12.34 6.73
CA PHE A 149 -1.32 12.59 7.44
C PHE A 149 -0.57 13.70 6.74
N THR A 150 -0.26 14.76 7.47
CA THR A 150 0.63 15.81 7.00
C THR A 150 1.94 15.69 7.75
N PHE A 151 3.04 15.60 7.00
CA PHE A 151 4.39 15.48 7.55
C PHE A 151 5.24 16.66 7.08
N GLU A 152 5.85 17.37 8.03
CA GLU A 152 6.78 18.45 7.76
C GLU A 152 8.15 18.11 8.34
N GLY A 153 9.20 18.23 7.53
CA GLY A 153 10.58 17.99 7.96
C GLY A 153 11.25 16.82 7.25
N GLN A 154 12.32 16.34 7.85
CA GLN A 154 13.09 15.17 7.36
C GLN A 154 12.83 13.97 8.27
N GLY A 155 12.65 12.81 7.67
CA GLY A 155 12.42 11.56 8.38
C GLY A 155 11.30 10.72 7.76
N SER A 156 10.79 9.79 8.54
CA SER A 156 9.67 8.93 8.16
C SER A 156 8.66 8.89 9.30
N PHE A 157 7.40 8.73 8.96
CA PHE A 157 6.35 8.43 9.92
C PHE A 157 5.55 7.22 9.42
N GLY A 158 4.82 6.58 10.32
CA GLY A 158 3.98 5.46 9.94
C GLY A 158 3.13 4.95 11.09
N LEU A 159 2.37 3.90 10.81
CA LEU A 159 1.57 3.18 11.80
C LEU A 159 2.25 1.85 12.14
N ALA A 160 2.45 1.59 13.42
CA ALA A 160 2.96 0.32 13.91
C ALA A 160 1.81 -0.50 14.49
N PHE A 161 1.66 -1.73 14.02
CA PHE A 161 0.66 -2.68 14.49
C PHE A 161 1.35 -3.77 15.31
N ASP A 162 0.62 -4.33 16.27
CA ASP A 162 1.12 -5.35 17.20
C ASP A 162 2.39 -4.91 17.97
N PHE A 163 2.54 -3.61 18.18
CA PHE A 163 3.70 -3.05 18.87
C PHE A 163 3.63 -3.33 20.36
N ASN A 164 4.66 -3.94 20.90
CA ASN A 164 4.76 -4.33 22.30
C ASN A 164 5.68 -3.45 23.15
N GLY A 165 6.00 -2.25 22.67
CA GLY A 165 6.95 -1.34 23.32
C GLY A 165 8.42 -1.68 23.10
N LYS A 166 8.70 -2.75 22.34
CA LYS A 166 10.06 -3.15 21.95
C LYS A 166 10.20 -3.10 20.45
N SER A 167 11.34 -2.67 19.97
CA SER A 167 11.61 -2.48 18.53
C SER A 167 11.78 -3.78 17.72
N ASP A 168 11.52 -4.93 18.30
CA ASP A 168 11.76 -6.24 17.71
C ASP A 168 10.50 -6.96 17.21
N LYS A 169 9.31 -6.44 17.52
CA LYS A 169 8.03 -7.07 17.14
C LYS A 169 6.96 -6.02 16.83
N TYR A 170 6.85 -5.64 15.59
CA TYR A 170 5.76 -4.81 15.07
C TYR A 170 5.66 -4.94 13.56
N LYS A 171 4.51 -4.57 13.01
CA LYS A 171 4.32 -4.37 11.57
C LYS A 171 4.24 -2.88 11.31
N LEU A 172 5.10 -2.35 10.49
CA LEU A 172 5.17 -0.93 10.16
C LEU A 172 4.62 -0.69 8.76
N ILE A 173 3.75 0.30 8.65
CA ILE A 173 3.33 0.92 7.40
C ILE A 173 3.88 2.35 7.44
N SER A 174 4.75 2.70 6.52
CA SER A 174 5.43 4.00 6.41
C SER A 174 5.41 4.53 4.99
#